data_2b2f8c71d7d855e5d80c5f1e6dbe2f20
#
_entry.id   2b2f8c71d7d855e5d80c5f1e6dbe2f20
#
_cell.length_a   1.000
_cell.length_b   1.000
_cell.length_c   1.000
_cell.angle_alpha   90.00
_cell.angle_beta   90.00
_cell.angle_gamma   90.00
#
_symmetry.space_group_name_H-M   'P 1'
#
loop_
_entity.id
_entity.type
_entity.pdbx_description
1 polymer ?
#
loop_
_entity_poly.entity_id
_entity_poly.type
_entity_poly.pdbx_seq_one_letter_code
_entity_poly.pdbx_strand_id
1 'polypeptide(L)'
;LEWAKKVFPNAASDEEAVDLLWDQIFKTCRVYEEDPVKAWEEHAAILKSKADMLNKEQFSALHYTAPGTDLTLGLPKNHVWESAGAINAQGEGFLPNMPTEEVFTAPDFRRADGYVTSTKPLSYNGNIIEGIKVTFKDGQIVDISAEKGDQVMKDLVFENAGARALGECALVPDPSPIS
;
A
#
# COMPACT_ATOMS: atom_id res chain seq x y z
N LEU A 1 4.34 11.01 19.71
CA LEU A 1 4.76 12.41 19.75
C LEU A 1 5.75 12.75 18.65
N GLU A 2 6.89 12.06 18.55
CA GLU A 2 7.93 12.36 17.55
C GLU A 2 7.43 12.27 16.11
N TRP A 3 6.55 11.32 15.81
CA TRP A 3 5.94 11.20 14.49
C TRP A 3 4.98 12.37 14.23
N ALA A 4 4.14 12.74 15.18
CA ALA A 4 3.23 13.88 15.06
C ALA A 4 3.97 15.18 14.69
N LYS A 5 5.09 15.46 15.36
CA LYS A 5 5.95 16.62 15.06
C LYS A 5 6.54 16.58 13.65
N LYS A 6 6.89 15.40 13.14
CA LYS A 6 7.40 15.25 11.76
C LYS A 6 6.32 15.51 10.72
N VAL A 7 5.09 15.08 10.99
CA VAL A 7 3.95 15.27 10.08
C VAL A 7 3.43 16.72 10.14
N PHE A 8 3.41 17.31 11.34
CA PHE A 8 2.92 18.67 11.58
C PHE A 8 4.00 19.58 12.18
N PRO A 9 5.06 19.90 11.40
CA PRO A 9 6.20 20.67 11.92
C PRO A 9 5.85 22.11 12.28
N ASN A 10 4.72 22.64 11.82
CA ASN A 10 4.25 24.00 12.06
C ASN A 10 3.18 24.09 13.16
N ALA A 11 2.90 23.00 13.88
CA ALA A 11 2.00 23.05 15.03
C ALA A 11 2.56 23.95 16.13
N ALA A 12 1.69 24.71 16.79
CA ALA A 12 2.10 25.68 17.82
C ALA A 12 2.59 25.01 19.10
N SER A 13 2.23 23.74 19.34
CA SER A 13 2.69 22.95 20.49
C SER A 13 2.78 21.45 20.15
N ASP A 14 3.42 20.69 21.03
CA ASP A 14 3.48 19.24 20.95
C ASP A 14 2.09 18.60 21.04
N GLU A 15 1.22 19.16 21.88
CA GLU A 15 -0.18 18.70 22.05
C GLU A 15 -0.96 18.94 20.77
N GLU A 16 -0.86 20.13 20.18
CA GLU A 16 -1.52 20.43 18.90
C GLU A 16 -1.05 19.50 17.77
N ALA A 17 0.24 19.18 17.70
CA ALA A 17 0.74 18.23 16.69
C ALA A 17 0.10 16.84 16.87
N VAL A 18 -0.06 16.38 18.09
CA VAL A 18 -0.72 15.10 18.41
C VAL A 18 -2.20 15.15 18.06
N ASP A 19 -2.89 16.23 18.42
CA ASP A 19 -4.34 16.39 18.11
C ASP A 19 -4.58 16.43 16.61
N LEU A 20 -3.76 17.14 15.85
CA LEU A 20 -3.82 17.18 14.38
C LEU A 20 -3.58 15.80 13.76
N LEU A 21 -2.66 15.01 14.33
CA LEU A 21 -2.42 13.64 13.87
C LEU A 21 -3.63 12.74 14.14
N TRP A 22 -4.21 12.81 15.33
CA TRP A 22 -5.42 12.06 15.67
C TRP A 22 -6.60 12.46 14.80
N ASP A 23 -6.75 13.76 14.49
CA ASP A 23 -7.78 14.24 13.58
C ASP A 23 -7.66 13.58 12.19
N GLN A 24 -6.45 13.46 11.63
CA GLN A 24 -6.25 12.76 10.37
C GLN A 24 -6.54 11.25 10.47
N ILE A 25 -6.11 10.60 11.56
CA ILE A 25 -6.42 9.20 11.82
C ILE A 25 -7.95 8.99 11.86
N PHE A 26 -8.67 9.83 12.58
CA PHE A 26 -10.14 9.73 12.68
C PHE A 26 -10.83 9.98 11.34
N LYS A 27 -10.33 10.93 10.52
CA LYS A 27 -10.84 11.14 9.16
C LYS A 27 -10.65 9.91 8.28
N THR A 28 -9.45 9.35 8.25
CA THR A 28 -9.17 8.16 7.44
C THR A 28 -9.91 6.93 7.94
N CYS A 29 -10.19 6.85 9.25
CA CYS A 29 -11.02 5.81 9.86
C CYS A 29 -12.53 6.09 9.78
N ARG A 30 -12.97 7.14 9.07
CA ARG A 30 -14.39 7.51 8.88
C ARG A 30 -15.16 7.77 10.18
N VAL A 31 -14.45 8.12 11.27
CA VAL A 31 -15.05 8.34 12.60
C VAL A 31 -15.99 9.54 12.59
N TYR A 32 -15.77 10.50 11.69
CA TYR A 32 -16.58 11.72 11.58
C TYR A 32 -17.81 11.58 10.65
N GLU A 33 -18.02 10.42 10.07
CA GLU A 33 -19.26 10.15 9.34
C GLU A 33 -20.46 10.09 10.28
N GLU A 34 -21.67 10.37 9.77
CA GLU A 34 -22.90 10.34 10.56
C GLU A 34 -23.12 8.95 11.21
N ASP A 35 -22.80 7.89 10.47
CA ASP A 35 -22.79 6.51 10.92
C ASP A 35 -21.49 5.83 10.48
N PRO A 36 -20.44 5.86 11.33
CA PRO A 36 -19.14 5.26 11.00
C PRO A 36 -19.20 3.75 10.70
N VAL A 37 -20.08 3.03 11.38
CA VAL A 37 -20.24 1.58 11.17
C VAL A 37 -20.79 1.31 9.77
N LYS A 38 -21.86 1.99 9.40
CA LYS A 38 -22.44 1.90 8.08
C LYS A 38 -21.48 2.35 6.98
N ALA A 39 -20.73 3.43 7.21
CA ALA A 39 -19.73 3.91 6.27
C ALA A 39 -18.64 2.83 6.00
N TRP A 40 -18.23 2.10 7.02
CA TRP A 40 -17.30 0.97 6.87
C TRP A 40 -17.92 -0.25 6.19
N GLU A 41 -19.18 -0.58 6.47
CA GLU A 41 -19.90 -1.65 5.77
C GLU A 41 -20.01 -1.37 4.27
N GLU A 42 -20.40 -0.15 3.90
CA GLU A 42 -20.48 0.29 2.51
C GLU A 42 -19.12 0.29 1.82
N HIS A 43 -18.09 0.80 2.48
CA HIS A 43 -16.73 0.80 1.96
C HIS A 43 -16.17 -0.63 1.75
N ALA A 44 -16.33 -1.50 2.74
CA ALA A 44 -15.93 -2.90 2.63
C ALA A 44 -16.67 -3.63 1.49
N ALA A 45 -17.96 -3.34 1.29
CA ALA A 45 -18.75 -3.89 0.19
C ALA A 45 -18.22 -3.40 -1.18
N ILE A 46 -17.79 -2.14 -1.30
CA ILE A 46 -17.18 -1.61 -2.53
C ILE A 46 -15.86 -2.34 -2.83
N LEU A 47 -14.97 -2.44 -1.85
CA LEU A 47 -13.69 -3.16 -2.02
C LEU A 47 -13.92 -4.63 -2.37
N LYS A 48 -14.84 -5.28 -1.69
CA LYS A 48 -15.22 -6.67 -2.01
C LYS A 48 -15.72 -6.82 -3.46
N SER A 49 -16.57 -5.93 -3.92
CA SER A 49 -17.06 -5.93 -5.30
C SER A 49 -15.92 -5.79 -6.32
N LYS A 50 -14.89 -5.00 -6.02
CA LYS A 50 -13.69 -4.88 -6.86
C LYS A 50 -12.87 -6.16 -6.87
N ALA A 51 -12.62 -6.74 -5.68
CA ALA A 51 -11.93 -8.02 -5.58
C ALA A 51 -12.67 -9.14 -6.32
N ASP A 52 -14.01 -9.24 -6.17
CA ASP A 52 -14.83 -10.22 -6.87
C ASP A 52 -14.74 -10.08 -8.40
N MET A 53 -14.74 -8.85 -8.91
CA MET A 53 -14.56 -8.57 -10.34
C MET A 53 -13.18 -9.05 -10.82
N LEU A 54 -12.11 -8.67 -10.12
CA LEU A 54 -10.74 -9.07 -10.47
C LEU A 54 -10.56 -10.60 -10.38
N ASN A 55 -11.16 -11.24 -9.39
CA ASN A 55 -11.18 -12.70 -9.24
C ASN A 55 -11.90 -13.39 -10.40
N LYS A 56 -12.96 -12.81 -10.90
CA LYS A 56 -13.71 -13.35 -12.04
C LYS A 56 -12.93 -13.23 -13.34
N GLU A 57 -12.29 -12.08 -13.57
CA GLU A 57 -11.58 -11.80 -14.84
C GLU A 57 -10.27 -12.57 -14.95
N GLN A 58 -9.60 -12.92 -13.85
CA GLN A 58 -8.35 -13.69 -13.82
C GLN A 58 -7.30 -13.16 -14.81
N PHE A 59 -7.02 -11.86 -14.77
CA PHE A 59 -6.01 -11.23 -15.61
C PHE A 59 -4.65 -11.90 -15.48
N SER A 60 -3.92 -12.09 -16.55
CA SER A 60 -2.61 -12.72 -16.54
C SER A 60 -1.48 -11.79 -16.06
N ALA A 61 -1.70 -10.49 -16.12
CA ALA A 61 -0.76 -9.45 -15.72
C ALA A 61 -1.46 -8.12 -15.49
N LEU A 62 -0.78 -7.24 -14.74
CA LEU A 62 -1.07 -5.81 -14.62
C LEU A 62 0.01 -5.01 -15.31
N HIS A 63 -0.36 -3.90 -15.95
CA HIS A 63 0.57 -2.96 -16.55
C HIS A 63 0.34 -1.57 -15.97
N TYR A 64 1.34 -1.03 -15.28
CA TYR A 64 1.32 0.28 -14.66
C TYR A 64 2.08 1.27 -15.53
N THR A 65 1.42 2.36 -15.92
CA THR A 65 2.02 3.46 -16.68
C THR A 65 1.73 4.79 -16.02
N ALA A 66 2.79 5.56 -15.72
CA ALA A 66 2.72 6.91 -15.17
C ALA A 66 4.05 7.63 -15.44
N PRO A 67 4.17 8.94 -15.21
CA PRO A 67 5.47 9.60 -15.24
C PRO A 67 6.49 8.90 -14.33
N GLY A 68 7.59 8.39 -14.91
CA GLY A 68 8.61 7.62 -14.17
C GLY A 68 8.23 6.17 -13.86
N THR A 69 7.16 5.64 -14.44
CA THR A 69 6.71 4.27 -14.22
C THR A 69 6.26 3.63 -15.53
N ASP A 70 6.83 2.47 -15.83
CA ASP A 70 6.41 1.55 -16.88
C ASP A 70 6.77 0.14 -16.39
N LEU A 71 5.81 -0.52 -15.74
CA LEU A 71 6.02 -1.77 -15.03
C LEU A 71 4.93 -2.78 -15.36
N THR A 72 5.31 -3.96 -15.81
CA THR A 72 4.42 -5.10 -16.00
C THR A 72 4.65 -6.13 -14.91
N LEU A 73 3.58 -6.47 -14.18
CA LEU A 73 3.57 -7.52 -13.16
C LEU A 73 2.74 -8.70 -13.66
N GLY A 74 3.36 -9.88 -13.74
CA GLY A 74 2.65 -11.11 -14.00
C GLY A 74 1.86 -11.57 -12.78
N LEU A 75 0.66 -12.10 -13.01
CA LEU A 75 -0.18 -12.72 -11.98
C LEU A 75 -0.14 -14.24 -12.12
N PRO A 76 -0.03 -15.00 -11.02
CA PRO A 76 -0.08 -16.45 -11.06
C PRO A 76 -1.45 -16.96 -11.56
N LYS A 77 -1.48 -18.11 -12.15
CA LYS A 77 -2.75 -18.77 -12.48
C LYS A 77 -3.52 -19.06 -11.20
N ASN A 78 -4.83 -18.76 -11.20
CA ASN A 78 -5.71 -18.89 -10.04
C ASN A 78 -5.31 -18.02 -8.85
N HIS A 79 -4.69 -16.87 -9.10
CA HIS A 79 -4.48 -15.86 -8.06
C HIS A 79 -5.82 -15.42 -7.47
N VAL A 80 -5.79 -15.05 -6.20
CA VAL A 80 -6.96 -14.55 -5.47
C VAL A 80 -6.70 -13.12 -5.05
N TRP A 81 -7.64 -12.23 -5.38
CA TRP A 81 -7.70 -10.87 -4.86
C TRP A 81 -8.48 -10.87 -3.56
N GLU A 82 -7.86 -10.34 -2.52
CA GLU A 82 -8.46 -10.11 -1.22
C GLU A 82 -8.85 -8.64 -1.06
N SER A 83 -9.67 -8.35 -0.07
CA SER A 83 -10.15 -7.00 0.27
C SER A 83 -10.14 -6.78 1.78
N ALA A 84 -10.83 -5.74 2.24
CA ALA A 84 -10.83 -5.30 3.63
C ALA A 84 -11.19 -6.34 4.69
N GLY A 85 -12.05 -7.31 4.37
CA GLY A 85 -12.60 -8.25 5.34
C GLY A 85 -11.83 -9.56 5.45
N ALA A 86 -11.85 -10.16 6.62
CA ALA A 86 -11.36 -11.51 6.88
C ALA A 86 -12.36 -12.30 7.73
N ILE A 87 -12.16 -13.61 7.80
CA ILE A 87 -12.98 -14.50 8.63
C ILE A 87 -12.04 -15.18 9.63
N ASN A 88 -12.39 -15.13 10.92
CA ASN A 88 -11.61 -15.76 11.98
C ASN A 88 -11.87 -17.30 12.04
N ALA A 89 -11.15 -17.99 12.92
CA ALA A 89 -11.27 -19.44 13.08
C ALA A 89 -12.66 -19.90 13.58
N GLN A 90 -13.46 -19.01 14.13
CA GLN A 90 -14.84 -19.26 14.58
C GLN A 90 -15.88 -19.02 13.48
N GLY A 91 -15.45 -18.54 12.30
CA GLY A 91 -16.32 -18.21 11.18
C GLY A 91 -16.94 -16.81 11.25
N GLU A 92 -16.45 -15.95 12.13
CA GLU A 92 -16.93 -14.58 12.30
C GLU A 92 -16.16 -13.62 11.39
N GLY A 93 -16.90 -12.72 10.69
CA GLY A 93 -16.31 -11.68 9.86
C GLY A 93 -15.74 -10.55 10.70
N PHE A 94 -14.58 -10.01 10.31
CA PHE A 94 -13.97 -8.84 10.94
C PHE A 94 -13.10 -8.07 9.96
N LEU A 95 -12.75 -6.84 10.32
CA LEU A 95 -11.75 -6.01 9.62
C LEU A 95 -10.42 -6.13 10.36
N PRO A 96 -9.40 -6.76 9.77
CA PRO A 96 -8.12 -7.01 10.45
C PRO A 96 -7.30 -5.74 10.74
N ASN A 97 -7.48 -4.69 9.95
CA ASN A 97 -6.85 -3.39 10.14
C ASN A 97 -7.74 -2.25 9.67
N MET A 98 -7.52 -1.06 10.22
CA MET A 98 -8.29 0.13 9.93
C MET A 98 -7.39 1.37 10.04
N PRO A 99 -7.34 2.24 9.00
CA PRO A 99 -8.08 2.14 7.74
C PRO A 99 -7.56 1.02 6.84
N THR A 100 -8.38 0.59 5.87
CA THR A 100 -8.01 -0.29 4.77
C THR A 100 -8.71 0.20 3.51
N GLU A 101 -7.96 0.42 2.43
CA GLU A 101 -8.42 1.13 1.23
C GLU A 101 -8.12 0.35 -0.06
N GLU A 102 -7.62 -0.87 0.05
CA GLU A 102 -7.06 -1.60 -1.07
C GLU A 102 -7.74 -2.93 -1.35
N VAL A 103 -7.59 -3.38 -2.58
CA VAL A 103 -7.68 -4.78 -2.95
C VAL A 103 -6.29 -5.25 -3.36
N PHE A 104 -5.89 -6.43 -2.95
CA PHE A 104 -4.51 -6.88 -3.11
C PHE A 104 -4.42 -8.36 -3.46
N THR A 105 -3.32 -8.74 -4.08
CA THR A 105 -2.97 -10.12 -4.40
C THR A 105 -1.46 -10.32 -4.42
N ALA A 106 -1.00 -11.57 -4.40
CA ALA A 106 0.39 -11.90 -4.60
C ALA A 106 0.72 -11.97 -6.10
N PRO A 107 1.69 -11.21 -6.62
CA PRO A 107 2.15 -11.33 -7.99
C PRO A 107 2.98 -12.61 -8.20
N ASP A 108 3.19 -13.02 -9.43
CA ASP A 108 4.20 -14.03 -9.76
C ASP A 108 5.59 -13.39 -9.61
N PHE A 109 6.32 -13.76 -8.57
CA PHE A 109 7.61 -13.19 -8.21
C PHE A 109 8.70 -13.32 -9.29
N ARG A 110 8.46 -14.10 -10.35
CA ARG A 110 9.36 -14.29 -11.49
C ARG A 110 9.01 -13.41 -12.69
N ARG A 111 7.91 -12.68 -12.61
CA ARG A 111 7.31 -11.98 -13.75
C ARG A 111 7.04 -10.51 -13.44
N ALA A 112 8.09 -9.80 -13.06
CA ALA A 112 8.09 -8.34 -12.96
C ALA A 112 9.15 -7.78 -13.90
N ASP A 113 8.75 -6.92 -14.83
CA ASP A 113 9.64 -6.31 -15.81
C ASP A 113 9.29 -4.84 -16.01
N GLY A 114 10.30 -3.99 -16.00
CA GLY A 114 10.15 -2.54 -16.15
C GLY A 114 10.66 -1.76 -14.95
N TYR A 115 10.15 -0.55 -14.77
CA TYR A 115 10.59 0.35 -13.71
C TYR A 115 9.43 1.09 -13.07
N VAL A 116 9.62 1.48 -11.81
CA VAL A 116 8.64 2.23 -11.03
C VAL A 116 9.34 3.31 -10.19
N THR A 117 8.70 4.48 -10.08
CA THR A 117 9.13 5.55 -9.18
C THR A 117 8.04 5.81 -8.15
N SER A 118 8.42 5.86 -6.86
CA SER A 118 7.48 6.17 -5.78
C SER A 118 7.04 7.63 -5.84
N THR A 119 5.76 7.87 -5.58
CA THR A 119 5.20 9.23 -5.45
C THR A 119 5.05 9.67 -3.99
N LYS A 120 5.15 8.71 -3.06
CA LYS A 120 5.04 8.94 -1.62
C LYS A 120 6.30 8.47 -0.91
N PRO A 121 6.68 9.07 0.22
CA PRO A 121 7.82 8.62 1.01
C PRO A 121 7.51 7.29 1.71
N LEU A 122 8.57 6.51 1.94
CA LEU A 122 8.54 5.31 2.79
C LEU A 122 9.13 5.65 4.16
N SER A 123 8.39 5.34 5.23
CA SER A 123 8.92 5.35 6.60
C SER A 123 9.36 3.95 6.98
N TYR A 124 10.66 3.75 7.18
CA TYR A 124 11.23 2.45 7.54
C TYR A 124 12.28 2.59 8.66
N ASN A 125 12.07 1.87 9.78
CA ASN A 125 12.96 1.88 10.94
C ASN A 125 13.37 3.30 11.40
N GLY A 126 12.40 4.24 11.43
CA GLY A 126 12.65 5.64 11.82
C GLY A 126 13.33 6.50 10.77
N ASN A 127 13.63 5.95 9.59
CA ASN A 127 14.15 6.68 8.43
C ASN A 127 13.01 7.03 7.47
N ILE A 128 13.11 8.20 6.84
CA ILE A 128 12.25 8.59 5.73
C ILE A 128 13.05 8.42 4.44
N ILE A 129 12.53 7.61 3.53
CA ILE A 129 13.11 7.31 2.22
C ILE A 129 12.23 7.96 1.16
N GLU A 130 12.81 8.75 0.27
CA GLU A 130 12.07 9.56 -0.71
C GLU A 130 12.63 9.34 -2.12
N GLY A 131 11.75 9.49 -3.14
CA GLY A 131 12.15 9.41 -4.53
C GLY A 131 12.71 8.03 -4.92
N ILE A 132 12.10 6.96 -4.41
CA ILE A 132 12.54 5.59 -4.66
C ILE A 132 12.30 5.25 -6.14
N LYS A 133 13.33 4.77 -6.82
CA LYS A 133 13.27 4.24 -8.18
C LYS A 133 13.72 2.78 -8.17
N VAL A 134 12.93 1.90 -8.74
CA VAL A 134 13.21 0.46 -8.79
C VAL A 134 13.08 -0.03 -10.21
N THR A 135 14.06 -0.82 -10.67
CA THR A 135 14.02 -1.52 -11.95
C THR A 135 13.97 -3.02 -11.73
N PHE A 136 12.99 -3.65 -12.37
CA PHE A 136 12.78 -5.10 -12.35
C PHE A 136 13.14 -5.73 -13.67
N LYS A 137 13.69 -6.92 -13.59
CA LYS A 137 13.90 -7.81 -14.72
C LYS A 137 13.72 -9.27 -14.28
N ASP A 138 12.88 -10.00 -15.02
CA ASP A 138 12.58 -11.41 -14.73
C ASP A 138 12.17 -11.62 -13.26
N GLY A 139 11.39 -10.68 -12.71
CA GLY A 139 10.88 -10.70 -11.34
C GLY A 139 11.85 -10.22 -10.26
N GLN A 140 13.09 -9.89 -10.61
CA GLN A 140 14.10 -9.48 -9.63
C GLN A 140 14.41 -7.98 -9.75
N ILE A 141 14.61 -7.33 -8.62
CA ILE A 141 15.16 -5.98 -8.56
C ILE A 141 16.62 -6.05 -9.03
N VAL A 142 16.91 -5.40 -10.16
CA VAL A 142 18.24 -5.31 -10.76
C VAL A 142 18.91 -3.96 -10.49
N ASP A 143 18.12 -2.92 -10.24
CA ASP A 143 18.60 -1.62 -9.84
C ASP A 143 17.62 -0.93 -8.89
N ILE A 144 18.14 -0.21 -7.90
CA ILE A 144 17.38 0.56 -6.94
C ILE A 144 18.15 1.80 -6.50
N SER A 145 17.46 2.90 -6.43
CA SER A 145 18.00 4.16 -5.90
C SER A 145 16.92 4.96 -5.17
N ALA A 146 17.32 5.86 -4.30
CA ALA A 146 16.43 6.81 -3.64
C ALA A 146 17.13 8.18 -3.53
N GLU A 147 16.36 9.28 -3.62
CA GLU A 147 16.88 10.64 -3.45
C GLU A 147 17.30 10.89 -2.01
N LYS A 148 16.60 10.27 -1.06
CA LYS A 148 16.91 10.29 0.37
C LYS A 148 16.79 8.88 0.94
N GLY A 149 17.74 8.47 1.79
CA GLY A 149 17.75 7.14 2.40
C GLY A 149 18.20 6.01 1.46
N ASP A 150 18.95 6.31 0.41
CA ASP A 150 19.40 5.40 -0.63
C ASP A 150 20.12 4.16 -0.07
N GLN A 151 21.04 4.34 0.90
CA GLN A 151 21.76 3.22 1.50
C GLN A 151 20.83 2.30 2.28
N VAL A 152 19.90 2.86 3.06
CA VAL A 152 18.91 2.07 3.83
C VAL A 152 18.05 1.23 2.89
N MET A 153 17.65 1.79 1.74
CA MET A 153 16.86 1.06 0.74
C MET A 153 17.65 -0.05 0.06
N LYS A 154 18.93 0.20 -0.26
CA LYS A 154 19.84 -0.82 -0.82
C LYS A 154 20.08 -1.97 0.15
N ASP A 155 20.34 -1.66 1.41
CA ASP A 155 20.54 -2.67 2.44
C ASP A 155 19.28 -3.54 2.60
N LEU A 156 18.09 -2.92 2.69
CA LEU A 156 16.82 -3.63 2.77
C LEU A 156 16.61 -4.64 1.63
N VAL A 157 16.94 -4.24 0.40
CA VAL A 157 16.70 -5.07 -0.79
C VAL A 157 17.81 -6.10 -1.02
N PHE A 158 19.08 -5.78 -0.74
CA PHE A 158 20.21 -6.62 -1.13
C PHE A 158 20.79 -7.49 -0.01
N GLU A 159 20.41 -7.26 1.25
CA GLU A 159 20.81 -8.13 2.37
C GLU A 159 20.21 -9.54 2.28
N ASN A 160 19.02 -9.68 1.65
CA ASN A 160 18.34 -10.95 1.53
C ASN A 160 17.89 -11.19 0.08
N ALA A 161 18.23 -12.34 -0.49
CA ALA A 161 17.85 -12.69 -1.86
C ALA A 161 16.31 -12.67 -2.08
N GLY A 162 15.52 -13.05 -1.09
CA GLY A 162 14.06 -13.01 -1.16
C GLY A 162 13.47 -11.59 -1.21
N ALA A 163 14.19 -10.58 -0.71
CA ALA A 163 13.75 -9.19 -0.71
C ALA A 163 13.83 -8.51 -2.10
N ARG A 164 14.43 -9.18 -3.08
CA ARG A 164 14.53 -8.67 -4.46
C ARG A 164 13.30 -8.92 -5.32
N ALA A 165 12.30 -9.60 -4.81
CA ALA A 165 11.08 -9.90 -5.53
C ALA A 165 9.87 -9.24 -4.85
N LEU A 166 8.83 -8.94 -5.63
CA LEU A 166 7.59 -8.42 -5.10
C LEU A 166 6.82 -9.53 -4.38
N GLY A 167 6.35 -9.24 -3.17
CA GLY A 167 5.48 -10.12 -2.39
C GLY A 167 4.00 -9.81 -2.56
N GLU A 168 3.67 -8.56 -2.89
CA GLU A 168 2.29 -8.10 -3.00
C GLU A 168 2.16 -7.04 -4.09
N CYS A 169 0.98 -6.98 -4.70
CA CYS A 169 0.52 -5.84 -5.47
C CYS A 169 -0.89 -5.47 -5.05
N ALA A 170 -1.13 -4.18 -4.87
CA ALA A 170 -2.39 -3.63 -4.41
C ALA A 170 -2.93 -2.56 -5.36
N LEU A 171 -4.25 -2.40 -5.38
CA LEU A 171 -4.96 -1.36 -6.11
C LEU A 171 -5.81 -0.57 -5.12
N VAL A 172 -5.60 0.73 -5.07
CA VAL A 172 -6.35 1.67 -4.22
C VAL A 172 -7.29 2.48 -5.10
N PRO A 173 -8.58 2.63 -4.77
CA PRO A 173 -9.50 3.51 -5.49
C PRO A 173 -9.03 4.97 -5.43
N ASP A 174 -9.15 5.71 -6.55
CA ASP A 174 -8.79 7.13 -6.64
C ASP A 174 -9.43 8.02 -5.56
N PRO A 175 -10.71 7.89 -5.20
CA PRO A 175 -11.33 8.70 -4.16
C PRO A 175 -11.01 8.25 -2.71
N SER A 176 -9.94 7.51 -2.49
CA SER A 176 -9.54 7.12 -1.13
C SER A 176 -9.07 8.33 -0.32
N PRO A 177 -9.43 8.44 0.98
CA PRO A 177 -8.98 9.53 1.85
C PRO A 177 -7.48 9.51 2.13
N ILE A 178 -6.76 8.45 1.73
CA ILE A 178 -5.31 8.31 1.88
C ILE A 178 -4.53 8.43 0.55
N SER A 179 -5.23 8.70 -0.57
CA SER A 179 -4.62 8.83 -1.91
C SER A 179 -3.92 10.17 -2.12
#